data_15e8b7722f41424b4967db9cffdc635b
#
_entry.id   15e8b7722f41424b4967db9cffdc635b
#
_cell.length_a   1.000
_cell.length_b   1.000
_cell.length_c   1.000
_cell.angle_alpha   90.00
_cell.angle_beta   90.00
_cell.angle_gamma   90.00
#
_symmetry.space_group_name_H-M   'P 1'
#
loop_
_entity.id
_entity.type
_entity.pdbx_description
1 polymer ?
#
loop_
_entity_poly.entity_id
_entity_poly.type
_entity_poly.pdbx_seq_one_letter_code
_entity_poly.pdbx_strand_id
1 'polypeptide(L)'
;NTVETDGQTYEVDKITYSTDEDGENKYDEMIESVDIMGNTTKYDRDANGNVIKTTNADGTYTLANYNSKNSVVVEVDELGYATIKAYDSNGTRLLKEATSLHPLSQTDINTVTADNFDPVTYLAANEASYAITSHEYYADSYVSGIAGLIRATTDPEGNVTEYDYYKDGVGKGLVKSKTLKDGNTVVNTVSYEYNAQLQVSKETTSFDISKNLYSVKEYEYDKFNNVTVTRDYGTGSTPATTVAEYDLLSRKTAEYA
;
A
#
# COMPACT_ATOMS: atom_id res chain seq x y z
N ASN A 1 31.20 15.45 -1.41
CA ASN A 1 32.13 14.35 -1.11
C ASN A 1 33.07 14.17 -2.30
N THR A 2 34.37 14.08 -2.05
CA THR A 2 35.37 13.83 -3.08
C THR A 2 36.00 12.45 -2.82
N VAL A 3 36.28 11.69 -3.89
CA VAL A 3 37.04 10.45 -3.84
C VAL A 3 38.32 10.68 -4.64
N GLU A 4 39.48 10.39 -4.05
CA GLU A 4 40.75 10.37 -4.75
C GLU A 4 41.03 8.96 -5.26
N THR A 5 41.20 8.83 -6.58
CA THR A 5 41.62 7.59 -7.25
C THR A 5 42.63 7.94 -8.32
N ASP A 6 43.75 7.22 -8.38
CA ASP A 6 44.85 7.40 -9.37
C ASP A 6 45.45 8.83 -9.39
N GLY A 7 45.46 9.49 -8.22
CA GLY A 7 45.99 10.86 -8.11
C GLY A 7 45.08 11.93 -8.70
N GLN A 8 43.84 11.60 -9.06
CA GLN A 8 42.81 12.55 -9.44
C GLN A 8 41.68 12.59 -8.40
N THR A 9 41.17 13.80 -8.16
CA THR A 9 40.02 14.03 -7.27
C THR A 9 38.76 14.02 -8.10
N TYR A 10 37.83 13.13 -7.77
CA TYR A 10 36.49 13.06 -8.37
C TYR A 10 35.50 13.64 -7.35
N GLU A 11 34.70 14.62 -7.79
CA GLU A 11 33.53 15.05 -7.03
C GLU A 11 32.45 13.96 -7.16
N VAL A 12 32.08 13.32 -6.04
CA VAL A 12 31.05 12.25 -6.05
C VAL A 12 29.73 12.98 -5.92
N ASP A 13 29.07 13.14 -4.88
CA ASP A 13 27.84 13.91 -4.72
C ASP A 13 28.04 15.06 -3.74
N LYS A 14 27.44 16.21 -4.02
CA LYS A 14 27.42 17.32 -3.06
C LYS A 14 26.03 17.38 -2.43
N ILE A 15 25.98 17.33 -1.10
CA ILE A 15 24.73 17.44 -0.33
C ILE A 15 24.82 18.70 0.53
N THR A 16 23.77 19.52 0.49
CA THR A 16 23.61 20.69 1.35
C THR A 16 22.46 20.43 2.31
N TYR A 17 22.67 20.74 3.57
CA TYR A 17 21.70 20.60 4.64
C TYR A 17 21.21 21.97 5.12
N SER A 18 20.02 22.04 5.72
CA SER A 18 19.61 23.20 6.49
C SER A 18 20.52 23.35 7.72
N THR A 19 20.61 24.55 8.27
CA THR A 19 21.36 24.84 9.49
C THR A 19 20.39 25.15 10.63
N ASP A 20 20.79 24.82 11.86
CA ASP A 20 20.09 25.24 13.08
C ASP A 20 20.41 26.72 13.43
N GLU A 21 19.93 27.18 14.60
CA GLU A 21 20.15 28.56 15.09
C GLU A 21 21.63 28.88 15.37
N ASP A 22 22.44 27.85 15.66
CA ASP A 22 23.88 27.97 15.90
C ASP A 22 24.71 27.86 14.60
N GLY A 23 24.06 27.61 13.45
CA GLY A 23 24.69 27.46 12.14
C GLY A 23 25.26 26.05 11.86
N GLU A 24 24.97 25.07 12.70
CA GLU A 24 25.34 23.67 12.48
C GLU A 24 24.39 22.97 11.51
N ASN A 25 24.92 22.02 10.71
CA ASN A 25 24.10 21.29 9.74
C ASN A 25 23.11 20.35 10.41
N LYS A 26 21.84 20.44 10.03
CA LYS A 26 20.81 19.44 10.34
C LYS A 26 20.88 18.31 9.31
N TYR A 27 21.61 17.25 9.59
CA TYR A 27 21.90 16.16 8.65
C TYR A 27 20.68 15.34 8.24
N ASP A 28 19.55 15.50 8.89
CA ASP A 28 18.25 14.94 8.55
C ASP A 28 17.42 15.87 7.64
N GLU A 29 17.85 17.12 7.46
CA GLU A 29 17.15 18.13 6.66
C GLU A 29 17.96 18.52 5.41
N MET A 30 18.22 17.59 4.50
CA MET A 30 18.84 17.88 3.21
C MET A 30 17.93 18.86 2.41
N ILE A 31 18.51 19.95 1.91
CA ILE A 31 17.81 20.98 1.12
C ILE A 31 18.27 21.01 -0.34
N GLU A 32 19.44 20.48 -0.65
CA GLU A 32 19.97 20.39 -2.00
C GLU A 32 20.91 19.21 -2.17
N SER A 33 20.83 18.53 -3.30
CA SER A 33 21.83 17.56 -3.74
C SER A 33 22.27 17.85 -5.16
N VAL A 34 23.56 17.63 -5.44
CA VAL A 34 24.15 17.75 -6.78
C VAL A 34 24.82 16.42 -7.10
N ASP A 35 24.45 15.81 -8.21
CA ASP A 35 25.04 14.55 -8.68
C ASP A 35 26.41 14.78 -9.36
N ILE A 36 27.10 13.69 -9.71
CA ILE A 36 28.41 13.73 -10.38
C ILE A 36 28.37 14.40 -11.77
N MET A 37 27.19 14.55 -12.36
CA MET A 37 26.98 15.20 -13.67
C MET A 37 26.64 16.68 -13.51
N GLY A 38 26.53 17.18 -12.26
CA GLY A 38 26.18 18.55 -11.94
C GLY A 38 24.67 18.82 -11.92
N ASN A 39 23.82 17.81 -12.03
CA ASN A 39 22.37 17.99 -11.90
C ASN A 39 22.00 18.29 -10.45
N THR A 40 21.25 19.36 -10.25
CA THR A 40 20.86 19.83 -8.92
C THR A 40 19.41 19.49 -8.63
N THR A 41 19.15 18.83 -7.50
CA THR A 41 17.81 18.61 -6.94
C THR A 41 17.67 19.44 -5.67
N LYS A 42 16.56 20.16 -5.51
CA LYS A 42 16.26 21.00 -4.33
C LYS A 42 15.02 20.50 -3.61
N TYR A 43 15.02 20.67 -2.28
CA TYR A 43 13.96 20.21 -1.39
C TYR A 43 13.49 21.36 -0.50
N ASP A 44 12.22 21.77 -0.66
CA ASP A 44 11.56 22.67 0.28
C ASP A 44 10.86 21.84 1.35
N ARG A 45 10.90 22.30 2.61
CA ARG A 45 10.35 21.57 3.75
C ARG A 45 9.36 22.43 4.55
N ASP A 46 8.41 21.76 5.20
CA ASP A 46 7.55 22.39 6.19
C ASP A 46 8.27 22.54 7.54
N ALA A 47 7.58 23.14 8.54
CA ALA A 47 8.12 23.33 9.88
C ALA A 47 8.39 22.03 10.65
N ASN A 48 7.84 20.89 10.19
CA ASN A 48 8.05 19.56 10.78
C ASN A 48 9.20 18.79 10.10
N GLY A 49 9.85 19.40 9.09
CA GLY A 49 10.91 18.79 8.29
C GLY A 49 10.43 17.93 7.11
N ASN A 50 9.13 17.83 6.86
CA ASN A 50 8.61 17.07 5.72
C ASN A 50 8.91 17.78 4.40
N VAL A 51 9.29 17.04 3.36
CA VAL A 51 9.53 17.60 2.03
C VAL A 51 8.19 17.93 1.37
N ILE A 52 7.91 19.22 1.20
CA ILE A 52 6.68 19.70 0.57
C ILE A 52 6.86 20.00 -0.93
N LYS A 53 8.11 20.16 -1.40
CA LYS A 53 8.43 20.31 -2.82
C LYS A 53 9.79 19.73 -3.11
N THR A 54 9.88 18.99 -4.21
CA THR A 54 11.15 18.57 -4.82
C THR A 54 11.25 19.20 -6.19
N THR A 55 12.33 19.93 -6.46
CA THR A 55 12.61 20.55 -7.77
C THR A 55 13.79 19.85 -8.41
N ASN A 56 13.58 19.29 -9.59
CA ASN A 56 14.59 18.61 -10.39
C ASN A 56 15.48 19.58 -11.15
N ALA A 57 16.61 19.11 -11.67
CA ALA A 57 17.59 19.91 -12.41
C ALA A 57 17.02 20.54 -13.70
N ASP A 58 16.02 19.92 -14.32
CA ASP A 58 15.33 20.42 -15.52
C ASP A 58 14.24 21.45 -15.20
N GLY A 59 14.02 21.74 -13.91
CA GLY A 59 13.03 22.70 -13.42
C GLY A 59 11.63 22.10 -13.21
N THR A 60 11.41 20.82 -13.53
CA THR A 60 10.19 20.11 -13.13
C THR A 60 10.14 19.96 -11.61
N TYR A 61 8.96 19.77 -11.04
CA TYR A 61 8.84 19.60 -9.58
C TYR A 61 7.67 18.71 -9.20
N THR A 62 7.81 18.09 -8.04
CA THR A 62 6.73 17.40 -7.35
C THR A 62 6.34 18.17 -6.08
N LEU A 63 5.09 18.01 -5.62
CA LEU A 63 4.61 18.63 -4.40
C LEU A 63 4.02 17.58 -3.47
N ALA A 64 4.10 17.81 -2.16
CA ALA A 64 3.43 17.01 -1.15
C ALA A 64 2.81 17.90 -0.08
N ASN A 65 1.74 17.40 0.56
CA ASN A 65 1.13 18.00 1.74
C ASN A 65 0.89 16.94 2.79
N TYR A 66 0.92 17.32 4.06
CA TYR A 66 0.91 16.40 5.20
C TYR A 66 -0.15 16.81 6.21
N ASN A 67 -0.71 15.82 6.92
CA ASN A 67 -1.58 16.09 8.06
C ASN A 67 -0.73 16.35 9.34
N SER A 68 -1.42 16.67 10.44
CA SER A 68 -0.80 16.91 11.75
C SER A 68 -0.08 15.70 12.37
N LYS A 69 -0.11 14.52 11.72
CA LYS A 69 0.58 13.29 12.11
C LYS A 69 1.74 12.98 11.17
N ASN A 70 2.11 13.92 10.30
CA ASN A 70 3.11 13.76 9.25
C ASN A 70 2.78 12.64 8.25
N SER A 71 1.49 12.27 8.11
CA SER A 71 1.05 11.38 7.04
C SER A 71 0.79 12.20 5.78
N VAL A 72 1.25 11.73 4.63
CA VAL A 72 1.02 12.38 3.33
C VAL A 72 -0.47 12.39 3.03
N VAL A 73 -1.03 13.58 2.77
CA VAL A 73 -2.43 13.78 2.35
C VAL A 73 -2.55 14.15 0.88
N VAL A 74 -1.50 14.69 0.27
CA VAL A 74 -1.44 15.00 -1.16
C VAL A 74 -0.05 14.74 -1.69
N GLU A 75 0.02 14.19 -2.88
CA GLU A 75 1.21 14.14 -3.73
C GLU A 75 0.81 14.64 -5.13
N VAL A 76 1.58 15.55 -5.72
CA VAL A 76 1.40 16.02 -7.10
C VAL A 76 2.69 15.72 -7.85
N ASP A 77 2.58 14.99 -8.96
CA ASP A 77 3.72 14.65 -9.82
C ASP A 77 4.14 15.81 -10.76
N GLU A 78 5.23 15.62 -11.48
CA GLU A 78 5.77 16.61 -12.43
C GLU A 78 4.81 16.93 -13.58
N LEU A 79 3.84 16.07 -13.86
CA LEU A 79 2.83 16.25 -14.90
C LEU A 79 1.57 16.93 -14.37
N GLY A 80 1.48 17.16 -13.05
CA GLY A 80 0.34 17.78 -12.38
C GLY A 80 -0.76 16.79 -11.97
N TYR A 81 -0.56 15.47 -12.07
CA TYR A 81 -1.50 14.51 -11.51
C TYR A 81 -1.36 14.45 -10.00
N ALA A 82 -2.49 14.39 -9.32
CA ALA A 82 -2.53 14.33 -7.86
C ALA A 82 -3.03 13.00 -7.33
N THR A 83 -2.38 12.52 -6.27
CA THR A 83 -2.90 11.49 -5.37
C THR A 83 -3.28 12.14 -4.06
N ILE A 84 -4.55 12.01 -3.65
CA ILE A 84 -5.11 12.59 -2.43
C ILE A 84 -5.51 11.45 -1.49
N LYS A 85 -5.07 11.55 -0.23
CA LYS A 85 -5.33 10.55 0.83
C LYS A 85 -6.14 11.20 1.95
N ALA A 86 -7.33 10.70 2.20
CA ALA A 86 -8.18 11.13 3.30
C ALA A 86 -8.11 10.11 4.44
N TYR A 87 -7.82 10.59 5.64
CA TYR A 87 -7.68 9.76 6.84
C TYR A 87 -8.86 9.95 7.80
N ASP A 88 -8.97 9.07 8.79
CA ASP A 88 -9.91 9.21 9.90
C ASP A 88 -9.60 10.45 10.74
N SER A 89 -10.48 10.78 11.69
CA SER A 89 -10.32 11.93 12.57
C SER A 89 -9.05 11.91 13.43
N ASN A 90 -8.43 10.74 13.60
CA ASN A 90 -7.15 10.60 14.30
C ASN A 90 -5.95 10.82 13.37
N GLY A 91 -6.18 10.91 12.06
CA GLY A 91 -5.14 11.10 11.05
C GLY A 91 -4.28 9.86 10.77
N THR A 92 -4.78 8.66 11.09
CA THR A 92 -3.98 7.42 11.05
C THR A 92 -4.54 6.33 10.13
N ARG A 93 -5.86 6.19 10.00
CA ARG A 93 -6.48 5.19 9.12
C ARG A 93 -6.86 5.82 7.80
N LEU A 94 -6.37 5.29 6.71
CA LEU A 94 -6.70 5.71 5.36
C LEU A 94 -8.16 5.34 5.05
N LEU A 95 -9.00 6.34 4.83
CA LEU A 95 -10.41 6.16 4.46
C LEU A 95 -10.61 6.19 2.95
N LYS A 96 -9.89 7.07 2.25
CA LYS A 96 -9.95 7.19 0.79
C LYS A 96 -8.56 7.49 0.23
N GLU A 97 -8.26 6.89 -0.92
CA GLU A 97 -7.16 7.26 -1.81
C GLU A 97 -7.75 7.59 -3.17
N ALA A 98 -7.40 8.74 -3.70
CA ALA A 98 -7.98 9.28 -4.91
C ALA A 98 -6.89 9.77 -5.86
N THR A 99 -6.86 9.26 -7.08
CA THR A 99 -5.93 9.72 -8.13
C THR A 99 -6.72 10.55 -9.14
N SER A 100 -6.22 11.74 -9.46
CA SER A 100 -6.87 12.64 -10.43
C SER A 100 -6.89 12.01 -11.83
N LEU A 101 -8.02 12.12 -12.52
CA LEU A 101 -8.18 11.60 -13.89
C LEU A 101 -7.47 12.44 -14.93
N HIS A 102 -7.15 13.70 -14.60
CA HIS A 102 -6.45 14.67 -15.43
C HIS A 102 -5.47 15.49 -14.57
N PRO A 103 -4.44 16.10 -15.18
CA PRO A 103 -3.60 17.05 -14.49
C PRO A 103 -4.43 18.17 -13.86
N LEU A 104 -4.12 18.53 -12.63
CA LEU A 104 -4.79 19.62 -11.93
C LEU A 104 -4.45 20.96 -12.54
N SER A 105 -5.39 21.92 -12.52
CA SER A 105 -5.10 23.32 -12.79
C SER A 105 -4.19 23.90 -11.68
N GLN A 106 -3.47 24.99 -11.97
CA GLN A 106 -2.65 25.66 -10.95
C GLN A 106 -3.49 26.14 -9.75
N THR A 107 -4.75 26.50 -9.97
CA THR A 107 -5.67 26.86 -8.87
C THR A 107 -5.98 25.68 -7.98
N ASP A 108 -6.22 24.49 -8.56
CA ASP A 108 -6.48 23.27 -7.80
C ASP A 108 -5.21 22.81 -7.08
N ILE A 109 -4.04 22.87 -7.72
CA ILE A 109 -2.74 22.59 -7.07
C ILE A 109 -2.58 23.47 -5.83
N ASN A 110 -2.78 24.78 -5.95
CA ASN A 110 -2.67 25.71 -4.82
C ASN A 110 -3.69 25.38 -3.70
N THR A 111 -4.87 24.86 -4.07
CA THR A 111 -5.90 24.45 -3.10
C THR A 111 -5.47 23.22 -2.34
N VAL A 112 -5.03 22.16 -3.05
CA VAL A 112 -4.69 20.88 -2.40
C VAL A 112 -3.37 20.92 -1.62
N THR A 113 -2.48 21.85 -1.94
CA THR A 113 -1.21 22.06 -1.23
C THR A 113 -1.26 23.12 -0.13
N ALA A 114 -2.44 23.70 0.13
CA ALA A 114 -2.60 24.67 1.23
C ALA A 114 -2.51 24.01 2.62
N ASP A 115 -1.95 24.69 3.61
CA ASP A 115 -1.75 24.18 4.97
C ASP A 115 -3.06 23.73 5.66
N ASN A 116 -4.19 24.32 5.30
CA ASN A 116 -5.50 24.01 5.86
C ASN A 116 -6.35 23.10 4.95
N PHE A 117 -5.73 22.39 4.03
CA PHE A 117 -6.42 21.50 3.10
C PHE A 117 -7.14 20.36 3.84
N ASP A 118 -8.44 20.21 3.56
CA ASP A 118 -9.26 19.09 4.05
C ASP A 118 -9.58 18.13 2.90
N PRO A 119 -8.89 16.99 2.81
CA PRO A 119 -9.09 16.02 1.74
C PRO A 119 -10.48 15.38 1.75
N VAL A 120 -11.12 15.26 2.91
CA VAL A 120 -12.46 14.66 3.02
C VAL A 120 -13.51 15.52 2.34
N THR A 121 -13.55 16.81 2.71
CA THR A 121 -14.49 17.78 2.12
C THR A 121 -14.19 18.01 0.64
N TYR A 122 -12.91 18.13 0.28
CA TYR A 122 -12.50 18.34 -1.12
C TYR A 122 -12.90 17.19 -2.04
N LEU A 123 -12.63 15.94 -1.65
CA LEU A 123 -12.99 14.76 -2.45
C LEU A 123 -14.51 14.58 -2.57
N ALA A 124 -15.29 14.92 -1.52
CA ALA A 124 -16.75 14.88 -1.58
C ALA A 124 -17.32 15.86 -2.62
N ALA A 125 -16.66 17.03 -2.81
CA ALA A 125 -17.08 18.03 -3.77
C ALA A 125 -16.58 17.77 -5.21
N ASN A 126 -15.53 16.94 -5.40
CA ASN A 126 -14.83 16.74 -6.66
C ASN A 126 -14.77 15.27 -7.11
N GLU A 127 -15.62 14.41 -6.58
CA GLU A 127 -15.57 12.95 -6.74
C GLU A 127 -15.45 12.52 -8.21
N ALA A 128 -16.20 13.16 -9.13
CA ALA A 128 -16.20 12.83 -10.56
C ALA A 128 -14.85 13.08 -11.28
N SER A 129 -13.93 13.80 -10.66
CA SER A 129 -12.60 14.13 -11.23
C SER A 129 -11.51 13.17 -10.79
N TYR A 130 -11.85 12.16 -9.98
CA TYR A 130 -10.90 11.24 -9.36
C TYR A 130 -11.31 9.78 -9.50
N ALA A 131 -10.33 8.91 -9.69
CA ALA A 131 -10.47 7.46 -9.45
C ALA A 131 -10.28 7.23 -7.94
N ILE A 132 -11.33 6.82 -7.23
CA ILE A 132 -11.34 6.76 -5.76
C ILE A 132 -11.44 5.31 -5.28
N THR A 133 -10.46 4.88 -4.49
CA THR A 133 -10.56 3.70 -3.65
C THR A 133 -10.94 4.11 -2.23
N SER A 134 -11.94 3.47 -1.63
CA SER A 134 -12.36 3.75 -0.25
C SER A 134 -12.28 2.51 0.64
N HIS A 135 -12.03 2.75 1.94
CA HIS A 135 -11.86 1.70 2.94
C HIS A 135 -12.81 1.93 4.11
N GLU A 136 -13.43 0.85 4.56
CA GLU A 136 -14.22 0.82 5.77
C GLU A 136 -13.58 -0.14 6.77
N TYR A 137 -13.68 0.19 8.05
CA TYR A 137 -13.03 -0.56 9.12
C TYR A 137 -14.05 -1.09 10.11
N TYR A 138 -13.74 -2.22 10.74
CA TYR A 138 -14.47 -2.65 11.92
C TYR A 138 -14.31 -1.61 13.03
N ALA A 139 -15.42 -1.26 13.70
CA ALA A 139 -15.40 -0.29 14.79
C ALA A 139 -14.44 -0.70 15.92
N ASP A 140 -13.82 0.27 16.59
CA ASP A 140 -12.89 0.01 17.70
C ASP A 140 -13.55 -0.69 18.90
N SER A 141 -14.88 -0.57 19.03
CA SER A 141 -15.69 -1.27 20.01
C SER A 141 -16.04 -2.71 19.61
N TYR A 142 -15.60 -3.16 18.42
CA TYR A 142 -15.89 -4.51 17.93
C TYR A 142 -15.05 -5.58 18.66
N VAL A 143 -15.23 -6.84 18.30
CA VAL A 143 -14.52 -7.96 18.93
C VAL A 143 -13.02 -7.74 18.94
N SER A 144 -12.38 -7.87 20.10
CA SER A 144 -10.92 -7.74 20.23
C SER A 144 -10.17 -8.62 19.24
N GLY A 145 -9.17 -8.05 18.57
CA GLY A 145 -8.33 -8.71 17.56
C GLY A 145 -8.80 -8.50 16.12
N ILE A 146 -10.03 -7.97 15.90
CA ILE A 146 -10.50 -7.53 14.58
C ILE A 146 -10.96 -6.08 14.54
N ALA A 147 -11.10 -5.45 15.71
CA ALA A 147 -11.33 -4.01 15.80
C ALA A 147 -10.25 -3.25 15.02
N GLY A 148 -10.65 -2.30 14.19
CA GLY A 148 -9.75 -1.50 13.36
C GLY A 148 -9.15 -2.20 12.15
N LEU A 149 -9.47 -3.46 11.87
CA LEU A 149 -9.13 -4.11 10.61
C LEU A 149 -10.06 -3.63 9.48
N ILE A 150 -9.61 -3.72 8.23
CA ILE A 150 -10.42 -3.37 7.06
C ILE A 150 -11.64 -4.30 6.99
N ARG A 151 -12.84 -3.72 6.91
CA ARG A 151 -14.11 -4.42 6.73
C ARG A 151 -14.50 -4.52 5.25
N ALA A 152 -14.27 -3.44 4.51
CA ALA A 152 -14.55 -3.40 3.08
C ALA A 152 -13.62 -2.42 2.37
N THR A 153 -13.34 -2.71 1.11
CA THR A 153 -12.66 -1.81 0.17
C THR A 153 -13.52 -1.69 -1.07
N THR A 154 -13.81 -0.46 -1.49
CA THR A 154 -14.50 -0.17 -2.75
C THR A 154 -13.48 0.39 -3.74
N ASP A 155 -13.37 -0.22 -4.92
CA ASP A 155 -12.50 0.25 -6.00
C ASP A 155 -13.14 1.42 -6.78
N PRO A 156 -12.40 2.09 -7.70
CA PRO A 156 -12.93 3.20 -8.50
C PRO A 156 -14.10 2.81 -9.42
N GLU A 157 -14.23 1.55 -9.80
CA GLU A 157 -15.32 1.02 -10.61
C GLU A 157 -16.57 0.71 -9.78
N GLY A 158 -16.49 0.84 -8.44
CA GLY A 158 -17.58 0.56 -7.52
C GLY A 158 -17.70 -0.89 -7.08
N ASN A 159 -16.74 -1.76 -7.44
CA ASN A 159 -16.71 -3.12 -6.91
C ASN A 159 -16.28 -3.10 -5.44
N VAL A 160 -16.94 -3.92 -4.63
CA VAL A 160 -16.69 -3.99 -3.19
C VAL A 160 -16.06 -5.33 -2.84
N THR A 161 -14.90 -5.28 -2.18
CA THR A 161 -14.31 -6.44 -1.51
C THR A 161 -14.60 -6.36 -0.02
N GLU A 162 -15.43 -7.26 0.50
CA GLU A 162 -15.69 -7.39 1.93
C GLU A 162 -14.76 -8.41 2.57
N TYR A 163 -14.32 -8.13 3.80
CA TYR A 163 -13.43 -9.00 4.59
C TYR A 163 -14.13 -9.47 5.86
N ASP A 164 -14.14 -10.77 6.09
CA ASP A 164 -14.47 -11.38 7.39
C ASP A 164 -13.21 -11.99 8.00
N TYR A 165 -13.16 -12.00 9.34
CA TYR A 165 -11.99 -12.44 10.09
C TYR A 165 -12.40 -13.49 11.12
N TYR A 166 -11.47 -14.37 11.48
CA TYR A 166 -11.67 -15.26 12.62
C TYR A 166 -11.78 -14.45 13.92
N LYS A 167 -12.85 -14.64 14.66
CA LYS A 167 -13.17 -13.91 15.89
C LYS A 167 -12.55 -14.54 17.13
N ASP A 168 -12.19 -15.80 17.03
CA ASP A 168 -11.64 -16.63 18.10
C ASP A 168 -10.73 -17.72 17.53
N GLY A 169 -10.18 -18.57 18.42
CA GLY A 169 -9.36 -19.72 18.03
C GLY A 169 -7.97 -19.34 17.51
N VAL A 170 -7.33 -20.33 16.87
CA VAL A 170 -5.94 -20.25 16.40
C VAL A 170 -5.77 -19.13 15.35
N GLY A 171 -6.74 -18.92 14.51
CA GLY A 171 -6.67 -17.92 13.44
C GLY A 171 -7.18 -16.53 13.81
N LYS A 172 -7.43 -16.22 15.09
CA LYS A 172 -8.02 -14.95 15.51
C LYS A 172 -7.30 -13.74 14.89
N GLY A 173 -8.06 -12.88 14.23
CA GLY A 173 -7.54 -11.71 13.52
C GLY A 173 -7.03 -11.98 12.10
N LEU A 174 -6.94 -13.24 11.68
CA LEU A 174 -6.63 -13.59 10.31
C LEU A 174 -7.88 -13.55 9.44
N VAL A 175 -7.70 -13.27 8.14
CA VAL A 175 -8.79 -13.24 7.17
C VAL A 175 -9.44 -14.61 7.06
N LYS A 176 -10.74 -14.69 7.34
CA LYS A 176 -11.54 -15.89 7.17
C LYS A 176 -12.10 -15.98 5.76
N SER A 177 -12.58 -14.85 5.21
CA SER A 177 -13.02 -14.79 3.83
C SER A 177 -12.89 -13.39 3.23
N LYS A 178 -12.78 -13.34 1.89
CA LYS A 178 -12.92 -12.15 1.04
C LYS A 178 -14.06 -12.39 0.09
N THR A 179 -15.01 -11.47 0.02
CA THR A 179 -16.16 -11.55 -0.90
C THR A 179 -16.11 -10.37 -1.85
N LEU A 180 -15.94 -10.64 -3.14
CA LEU A 180 -16.01 -9.63 -4.19
C LEU A 180 -17.46 -9.47 -4.65
N LYS A 181 -17.92 -8.23 -4.75
CA LYS A 181 -19.25 -7.84 -5.20
C LYS A 181 -19.16 -6.80 -6.32
N ASP A 182 -20.00 -6.94 -7.32
CA ASP A 182 -20.33 -5.90 -8.28
C ASP A 182 -21.74 -5.39 -7.91
N GLY A 183 -21.80 -4.18 -7.39
CA GLY A 183 -23.00 -3.65 -6.73
C GLY A 183 -23.48 -4.58 -5.59
N ASN A 184 -24.70 -5.10 -5.72
CA ASN A 184 -25.26 -6.06 -4.75
C ASN A 184 -25.01 -7.54 -5.11
N THR A 185 -24.36 -7.80 -6.25
CA THR A 185 -24.15 -9.16 -6.74
C THR A 185 -22.82 -9.71 -6.26
N VAL A 186 -22.83 -10.86 -5.59
CA VAL A 186 -21.59 -11.56 -5.23
C VAL A 186 -21.00 -12.19 -6.50
N VAL A 187 -19.78 -11.77 -6.84
CA VAL A 187 -19.01 -12.31 -7.97
C VAL A 187 -18.30 -13.59 -7.56
N ASN A 188 -17.57 -13.54 -6.45
CA ASN A 188 -16.93 -14.70 -5.85
C ASN A 188 -16.71 -14.50 -4.36
N THR A 189 -16.39 -15.60 -3.67
CA THR A 189 -15.92 -15.59 -2.28
C THR A 189 -14.71 -16.51 -2.17
N VAL A 190 -13.62 -15.99 -1.62
CA VAL A 190 -12.45 -16.79 -1.25
C VAL A 190 -12.42 -16.94 0.26
N SER A 191 -12.40 -18.18 0.76
CA SER A 191 -12.30 -18.49 2.19
C SER A 191 -11.01 -19.24 2.50
N TYR A 192 -10.49 -19.02 3.70
CA TYR A 192 -9.19 -19.51 4.18
C TYR A 192 -9.35 -20.31 5.46
N GLU A 193 -8.63 -21.43 5.54
CA GLU A 193 -8.40 -22.18 6.78
C GLU A 193 -6.90 -22.13 7.09
N TYR A 194 -6.55 -22.17 8.39
CA TYR A 194 -5.17 -22.04 8.83
C TYR A 194 -4.78 -23.24 9.70
N ASN A 195 -3.53 -23.67 9.57
CA ASN A 195 -2.95 -24.68 10.47
C ASN A 195 -2.55 -24.05 11.83
N ALA A 196 -2.03 -24.88 12.74
CA ALA A 196 -1.61 -24.43 14.08
C ALA A 196 -0.43 -23.42 14.05
N GLN A 197 0.31 -23.34 12.95
CA GLN A 197 1.39 -22.40 12.71
C GLN A 197 0.92 -21.11 12.03
N LEU A 198 -0.40 -20.89 11.86
CA LEU A 198 -1.03 -19.74 11.22
C LEU A 198 -0.75 -19.61 9.71
N GLN A 199 -0.35 -20.71 9.07
CA GLN A 199 -0.20 -20.77 7.61
C GLN A 199 -1.53 -21.19 6.99
N VAL A 200 -1.83 -20.71 5.78
CA VAL A 200 -3.02 -21.12 5.03
C VAL A 200 -2.93 -22.60 4.71
N SER A 201 -3.79 -23.43 5.32
CA SER A 201 -3.86 -24.87 5.03
C SER A 201 -4.85 -25.18 3.92
N LYS A 202 -5.83 -24.30 3.70
CA LYS A 202 -6.83 -24.46 2.65
C LYS A 202 -7.37 -23.12 2.19
N GLU A 203 -7.52 -23.00 0.87
CA GLU A 203 -8.19 -21.90 0.20
C GLU A 203 -9.36 -22.47 -0.62
N THR A 204 -10.54 -21.88 -0.49
CA THR A 204 -11.72 -22.26 -1.27
C THR A 204 -12.24 -21.02 -1.98
N THR A 205 -12.25 -21.04 -3.31
CA THR A 205 -12.88 -20.01 -4.14
C THR A 205 -14.22 -20.49 -4.63
N SER A 206 -15.31 -19.84 -4.21
CA SER A 206 -16.67 -20.10 -4.66
C SER A 206 -17.06 -19.13 -5.77
N PHE A 207 -17.39 -19.61 -6.96
CA PHE A 207 -17.76 -18.81 -8.12
C PHE A 207 -19.28 -18.65 -8.26
N ASP A 208 -20.06 -19.65 -7.82
CA ASP A 208 -21.52 -19.63 -7.81
C ASP A 208 -21.99 -20.50 -6.63
N ILE A 209 -22.35 -19.81 -5.55
CA ILE A 209 -22.82 -20.48 -4.33
C ILE A 209 -24.10 -21.27 -4.59
N SER A 210 -24.99 -20.77 -5.45
CA SER A 210 -26.27 -21.40 -5.75
C SER A 210 -26.12 -22.72 -6.50
N LYS A 211 -25.10 -22.85 -7.33
CA LYS A 211 -24.76 -24.07 -8.08
C LYS A 211 -23.66 -24.89 -7.43
N ASN A 212 -23.17 -24.48 -6.25
CA ASN A 212 -22.06 -25.13 -5.56
C ASN A 212 -20.81 -25.30 -6.45
N LEU A 213 -20.50 -24.25 -7.24
CA LEU A 213 -19.30 -24.20 -8.08
C LEU A 213 -18.15 -23.57 -7.30
N TYR A 214 -17.11 -24.36 -7.07
CA TYR A 214 -15.92 -23.94 -6.33
C TYR A 214 -14.63 -24.57 -6.86
N SER A 215 -13.50 -23.97 -6.52
CA SER A 215 -12.18 -24.60 -6.54
C SER A 215 -11.55 -24.57 -5.14
N VAL A 216 -10.75 -25.58 -4.84
CA VAL A 216 -10.07 -25.73 -3.56
C VAL A 216 -8.59 -25.94 -3.81
N LYS A 217 -7.75 -25.25 -3.01
CA LYS A 217 -6.34 -25.55 -2.87
C LYS A 217 -6.03 -25.89 -1.41
N GLU A 218 -5.37 -27.02 -1.19
CA GLU A 218 -4.90 -27.43 0.13
C GLU A 218 -3.37 -27.48 0.13
N TYR A 219 -2.77 -27.12 1.27
CA TYR A 219 -1.33 -26.96 1.42
C TYR A 219 -0.83 -27.73 2.65
N GLU A 220 0.28 -28.45 2.49
CA GLU A 220 1.06 -28.98 3.61
C GLU A 220 2.44 -28.33 3.59
N TYR A 221 3.02 -28.17 4.78
CA TYR A 221 4.26 -27.45 4.98
C TYR A 221 5.28 -28.30 5.74
N ASP A 222 6.57 -28.11 5.42
CA ASP A 222 7.64 -28.61 6.25
C ASP A 222 7.93 -27.69 7.46
N LYS A 223 8.89 -28.10 8.29
CA LYS A 223 9.30 -27.31 9.46
C LYS A 223 9.99 -25.98 9.14
N PHE A 224 10.35 -25.73 7.88
CA PHE A 224 10.95 -24.49 7.40
C PHE A 224 9.95 -23.60 6.67
N ASN A 225 8.65 -23.92 6.72
CA ASN A 225 7.53 -23.22 6.07
C ASN A 225 7.51 -23.35 4.54
N ASN A 226 8.20 -24.32 3.96
CA ASN A 226 8.09 -24.60 2.54
C ASN A 226 6.82 -25.41 2.27
N VAL A 227 6.09 -25.11 1.19
CA VAL A 227 4.92 -25.88 0.75
C VAL A 227 5.40 -27.18 0.13
N THR A 228 5.19 -28.30 0.81
CA THR A 228 5.63 -29.64 0.36
C THR A 228 4.56 -30.39 -0.42
N VAL A 229 3.28 -30.12 -0.13
CA VAL A 229 2.16 -30.71 -0.88
C VAL A 229 1.15 -29.63 -1.24
N THR A 230 0.72 -29.62 -2.49
CA THR A 230 -0.43 -28.85 -2.95
C THR A 230 -1.46 -29.80 -3.54
N ARG A 231 -2.74 -29.69 -3.13
CA ARG A 231 -3.86 -30.40 -3.75
C ARG A 231 -4.79 -29.36 -4.36
N ASP A 232 -5.08 -29.50 -5.65
CA ASP A 232 -5.97 -28.60 -6.40
C ASP A 232 -7.12 -29.41 -6.98
N TYR A 233 -8.36 -28.98 -6.70
CA TYR A 233 -9.55 -29.65 -7.20
C TYR A 233 -10.75 -28.70 -7.26
N GLY A 234 -11.69 -28.97 -8.14
CA GLY A 234 -12.95 -28.24 -8.26
C GLY A 234 -14.16 -29.11 -7.98
N THR A 235 -15.33 -28.53 -8.14
CA THR A 235 -16.62 -29.21 -7.96
C THR A 235 -16.66 -30.51 -8.76
N GLY A 236 -16.80 -31.64 -8.04
CA GLY A 236 -16.94 -32.98 -8.65
C GLY A 236 -15.65 -33.55 -9.26
N SER A 237 -14.50 -32.94 -9.06
CA SER A 237 -13.21 -33.46 -9.54
C SER A 237 -12.42 -34.16 -8.42
N THR A 238 -11.54 -35.06 -8.83
CA THR A 238 -10.52 -35.63 -7.91
C THR A 238 -9.35 -34.65 -7.76
N PRO A 239 -8.70 -34.56 -6.58
CA PRO A 239 -7.56 -33.70 -6.38
C PRO A 239 -6.38 -34.05 -7.32
N ALA A 240 -5.86 -33.03 -8.01
CA ALA A 240 -4.52 -33.08 -8.59
C ALA A 240 -3.52 -32.76 -7.46
N THR A 241 -2.55 -33.63 -7.22
CA THR A 241 -1.60 -33.49 -6.13
C THR A 241 -0.21 -33.23 -6.69
N THR A 242 0.42 -32.14 -6.25
CA THR A 242 1.80 -31.81 -6.53
C THR A 242 2.61 -31.93 -5.24
N VAL A 243 3.75 -32.62 -5.28
CA VAL A 243 4.70 -32.77 -4.17
C VAL A 243 5.99 -32.06 -4.52
N ALA A 244 6.49 -31.21 -3.62
CA ALA A 244 7.75 -30.49 -3.79
C ALA A 244 8.75 -30.85 -2.69
N GLU A 245 10.01 -31.00 -3.05
CA GLU A 245 11.12 -31.23 -2.13
C GLU A 245 12.03 -30.00 -2.08
N TYR A 246 12.62 -29.75 -0.90
CA TYR A 246 13.46 -28.59 -0.65
C TYR A 246 14.76 -29.00 0.06
N ASP A 247 15.83 -28.29 -0.21
CA ASP A 247 17.08 -28.42 0.55
C ASP A 247 17.02 -27.60 1.87
N LEU A 248 18.08 -27.70 2.67
CA LEU A 248 18.16 -26.99 3.96
C LEU A 248 18.18 -25.45 3.86
N LEU A 249 18.35 -24.91 2.66
CA LEU A 249 18.31 -23.47 2.37
C LEU A 249 16.97 -23.05 1.74
N SER A 250 15.93 -23.92 1.83
CA SER A 250 14.59 -23.71 1.26
C SER A 250 14.58 -23.49 -0.25
N ARG A 251 15.56 -24.04 -0.98
CA ARG A 251 15.56 -24.05 -2.45
C ARG A 251 14.86 -25.33 -2.93
N LYS A 252 13.87 -25.18 -3.82
CA LYS A 252 13.15 -26.34 -4.40
C LYS A 252 14.14 -27.21 -5.19
N THR A 253 14.20 -28.49 -4.86
CA THR A 253 15.11 -29.46 -5.49
C THR A 253 14.38 -30.42 -6.42
N ALA A 254 13.10 -30.69 -6.18
CA ALA A 254 12.25 -31.53 -7.02
C ALA A 254 10.78 -31.13 -6.95
N GLU A 255 10.02 -31.50 -7.99
CA GLU A 255 8.58 -31.38 -8.04
C GLU A 255 7.98 -32.55 -8.82
N TYR A 256 6.92 -33.13 -8.28
CA TYR A 256 6.22 -34.28 -8.85
C TYR A 256 4.71 -33.99 -8.90
N ALA A 257 4.03 -34.42 -10.00
CA ALA A 257 2.58 -34.32 -10.19
C ALA A 257 1.95 -35.71 -10.26
#